data_527b37ddbd91c563b46df7c7fc431a06
#
_entry.id   527b37ddbd91c563b46df7c7fc431a06
#
_cell.length_a   1.000
_cell.length_b   1.000
_cell.length_c   1.000
_cell.angle_alpha   90.00
_cell.angle_beta   90.00
_cell.angle_gamma   90.00
#
_symmetry.space_group_name_H-M   'P 1'
#
loop_
_entity.id
_entity.type
_entity.pdbx_description
1 polymer ?
#
loop_
_entity_poly.entity_id
_entity_poly.type
_entity_poly.pdbx_seq_one_letter_code
_entity_poly.pdbx_strand_id
1 'polypeptide(L)'
;MRRKKIVSMLLVATMAATMFAGCGNDSGKKGSSGGAKEFDAFFAVPGSEINDDNEIQKIIEEKTGVRVKETWLTGQTADEAVGTMIAGGEYPDFIEGASGQKQLYEAGALVPLDDYIEKYPNIKNLFTELEWEKLRQDDGHIYWIPQFSCIKGDEKVCTHNDEAFWIQARVLKWANYPQIKTLDQYFDLIEKYNEANPTMSDGTENIPYTILCEDWRYFCLENAPQFLDGYPNDGSCMVDPDTKKILDYNTSDTAVKYFKKLNEEYNKGIVDPESFTQTYDEYISKLSTGRVLGMIDQWWDFAYTAGDAIKQAGLAEQGCDYIPVPVTIDGRDNQWHNAGGAFNEATGLAVTTACDDVDAAMKFVNDLLDQDIHNLRFWGVKGTDYEVDENGEFYRTADERKQASDTAYKASHLCSYSYFPQYNGTSDDGINANKPDGQAREFYDGLNSDVQEAFDAYGVKTYVEMLGTNDAPGDWYPMWSYSNNFNTSTPGGVAWTKIGEVKHEQLPQVVMEKNFDKAWDTYMDAYNACNPQDFLDELQTELDKRLEQAAKFK
;
A
#
# COMPACT_ATOMS: atom_id res chain seq x y z
N MET A 1 4.97 -48.86 -23.57
CA MET A 1 4.57 -47.72 -22.73
C MET A 1 5.07 -47.75 -21.28
N ARG A 2 5.88 -48.72 -20.83
CA ARG A 2 6.40 -48.78 -19.42
C ARG A 2 7.85 -48.25 -19.22
N ARG A 3 8.56 -47.91 -20.27
CA ARG A 3 9.97 -47.41 -20.18
C ARG A 3 10.14 -45.89 -20.14
N LYS A 4 9.09 -45.10 -20.45
CA LYS A 4 9.15 -43.63 -20.40
C LYS A 4 8.83 -43.02 -19.02
N LYS A 5 8.22 -43.78 -18.10
CA LYS A 5 7.91 -43.30 -16.74
C LYS A 5 9.05 -43.42 -15.73
N ILE A 6 10.08 -44.23 -16.03
CA ILE A 6 11.20 -44.45 -15.12
C ILE A 6 12.30 -43.37 -15.32
N VAL A 7 12.40 -42.79 -16.51
CA VAL A 7 13.39 -41.72 -16.80
C VAL A 7 12.97 -40.38 -16.19
N SER A 8 11.66 -40.10 -16.08
CA SER A 8 11.17 -38.87 -15.46
C SER A 8 11.32 -38.84 -13.93
N MET A 9 11.29 -40.00 -13.26
CA MET A 9 11.48 -40.07 -11.80
C MET A 9 12.97 -39.97 -11.39
N LEU A 10 13.91 -40.33 -12.28
CA LEU A 10 15.35 -40.16 -11.98
C LEU A 10 15.85 -38.71 -12.19
N LEU A 11 15.18 -37.91 -13.01
CA LEU A 11 15.56 -36.49 -13.20
C LEU A 11 15.11 -35.61 -12.00
N VAL A 12 13.98 -35.92 -11.36
CA VAL A 12 13.51 -35.19 -10.18
C VAL A 12 14.35 -35.51 -8.93
N ALA A 13 14.85 -36.75 -8.82
CA ALA A 13 15.73 -37.12 -7.70
C ALA A 13 17.15 -36.55 -7.81
N THR A 14 17.60 -36.13 -9.00
CA THR A 14 18.94 -35.56 -9.20
C THR A 14 18.98 -34.04 -9.01
N MET A 15 17.86 -33.33 -9.13
CA MET A 15 17.77 -31.89 -8.81
C MET A 15 17.65 -31.64 -7.29
N ALA A 16 17.03 -32.54 -6.54
CA ALA A 16 16.94 -32.42 -5.08
C ALA A 16 18.26 -32.70 -4.32
N ALA A 17 19.26 -33.32 -4.98
CA ALA A 17 20.53 -33.67 -4.34
C ALA A 17 21.66 -32.62 -4.54
N THR A 18 21.43 -31.57 -5.30
CA THR A 18 22.42 -30.51 -5.54
C THR A 18 22.18 -29.22 -4.72
N MET A 19 21.11 -29.13 -3.92
CA MET A 19 20.86 -28.01 -3.02
C MET A 19 21.32 -28.24 -1.56
N PHE A 20 21.89 -29.41 -1.22
CA PHE A 20 22.34 -29.72 0.14
C PHE A 20 23.87 -29.88 0.29
N ALA A 21 24.67 -29.28 -0.58
CA ALA A 21 26.11 -29.34 -0.48
C ALA A 21 26.75 -27.94 -0.43
N GLY A 22 26.36 -27.14 0.59
CA GLY A 22 26.89 -25.79 0.73
C GLY A 22 26.61 -25.12 2.06
N CYS A 23 26.62 -25.87 3.19
CA CYS A 23 26.80 -25.28 4.50
C CYS A 23 27.69 -26.20 5.34
N GLY A 24 28.97 -25.92 5.29
CA GLY A 24 29.95 -26.43 6.26
C GLY A 24 29.78 -25.67 7.56
N ASN A 25 29.43 -26.38 8.57
CA ASN A 25 29.41 -25.97 9.97
C ASN A 25 30.79 -25.42 10.35
N ASP A 26 30.92 -24.13 10.59
CA ASP A 26 32.08 -23.58 11.29
C ASP A 26 31.58 -22.73 12.46
N SER A 27 31.35 -23.43 13.56
CA SER A 27 31.16 -22.84 14.88
C SER A 27 32.49 -22.33 15.42
N GLY A 28 33.01 -21.30 14.78
CA GLY A 28 34.19 -20.55 15.20
C GLY A 28 33.76 -19.21 15.80
N LYS A 29 33.93 -19.05 17.11
CA LYS A 29 33.93 -17.76 17.78
C LYS A 29 34.76 -16.77 16.97
N LYS A 30 34.11 -15.87 16.21
CA LYS A 30 34.75 -14.68 15.64
C LYS A 30 34.95 -13.68 16.77
N GLY A 31 36.20 -13.52 17.15
CA GLY A 31 36.65 -12.42 17.98
C GLY A 31 36.43 -11.12 17.24
N SER A 32 36.02 -10.11 17.96
CA SER A 32 35.93 -8.69 17.62
C SER A 32 37.17 -8.24 16.80
N SER A 33 37.02 -8.17 15.50
CA SER A 33 37.81 -7.30 14.62
C SER A 33 36.79 -6.34 14.00
N GLY A 34 36.98 -5.03 14.16
CA GLY A 34 36.10 -3.90 13.89
C GLY A 34 35.35 -3.87 12.54
N GLY A 35 34.47 -4.80 12.30
CA GLY A 35 33.46 -4.77 11.25
C GLY A 35 32.10 -4.44 11.82
N ALA A 36 31.22 -3.89 10.99
CA ALA A 36 29.84 -3.64 11.38
C ALA A 36 29.12 -4.93 11.81
N LYS A 37 28.14 -4.79 12.69
CA LYS A 37 27.25 -5.89 13.04
C LYS A 37 26.25 -6.12 11.91
N GLU A 38 26.10 -7.37 11.49
CA GLU A 38 25.18 -7.74 10.42
C GLU A 38 23.93 -8.37 11.01
N PHE A 39 22.75 -7.93 10.56
CA PHE A 39 21.45 -8.53 10.79
C PHE A 39 20.82 -8.88 9.46
N ASP A 40 19.91 -9.85 9.46
CA ASP A 40 19.05 -10.15 8.32
C ASP A 40 17.59 -9.76 8.60
N ALA A 41 16.87 -9.45 7.52
CA ALA A 41 15.46 -9.09 7.55
C ALA A 41 14.69 -9.79 6.44
N PHE A 42 13.47 -10.18 6.73
CA PHE A 42 12.51 -10.66 5.74
C PHE A 42 11.22 -9.84 5.79
N PHE A 43 10.79 -9.38 4.63
CA PHE A 43 9.52 -8.67 4.46
C PHE A 43 8.60 -9.50 3.56
N ALA A 44 7.41 -9.86 4.10
CA ALA A 44 6.45 -10.74 3.42
C ALA A 44 5.63 -10.00 2.33
N VAL A 45 6.29 -9.13 1.58
CA VAL A 45 5.79 -8.38 0.44
C VAL A 45 6.83 -8.35 -0.68
N PRO A 46 6.43 -8.14 -1.94
CA PRO A 46 7.38 -7.89 -3.03
C PRO A 46 8.23 -6.64 -2.77
N GLY A 47 9.50 -6.68 -3.09
CA GLY A 47 10.42 -5.55 -2.92
C GLY A 47 11.60 -5.62 -3.87
N SER A 48 12.49 -4.65 -3.77
CA SER A 48 13.67 -4.53 -4.61
C SER A 48 14.94 -4.81 -3.80
N GLU A 49 15.79 -5.68 -4.33
CA GLU A 49 17.11 -5.91 -3.75
C GLU A 49 18.02 -4.71 -4.03
N ILE A 50 18.90 -4.43 -3.08
CA ILE A 50 19.99 -3.47 -3.23
C ILE A 50 21.32 -4.21 -3.32
N ASN A 51 22.29 -3.60 -4.00
CA ASN A 51 23.61 -4.22 -4.18
C ASN A 51 24.39 -4.24 -2.86
N ASP A 52 25.26 -5.24 -2.68
CA ASP A 52 26.15 -5.34 -1.50
C ASP A 52 27.12 -4.15 -1.37
N ASP A 53 27.36 -3.41 -2.45
CA ASP A 53 28.21 -2.24 -2.49
C ASP A 53 27.43 -0.91 -2.46
N ASN A 54 26.14 -0.93 -2.14
CA ASN A 54 25.27 0.25 -2.08
C ASN A 54 25.90 1.38 -1.24
N GLU A 55 25.92 2.59 -1.79
CA GLU A 55 26.66 3.71 -1.23
C GLU A 55 26.03 4.27 0.05
N ILE A 56 24.72 4.56 0.02
CA ILE A 56 24.02 5.09 1.21
C ILE A 56 23.96 4.03 2.31
N GLN A 57 23.80 2.73 1.98
CA GLN A 57 23.86 1.67 2.97
C GLN A 57 25.21 1.67 3.71
N LYS A 58 26.33 1.87 3.01
CA LYS A 58 27.66 1.99 3.65
C LYS A 58 27.76 3.20 4.56
N ILE A 59 27.20 4.37 4.15
CA ILE A 59 27.18 5.56 5.00
C ILE A 59 26.38 5.32 6.28
N ILE A 60 25.22 4.64 6.16
CA ILE A 60 24.41 4.27 7.34
C ILE A 60 25.16 3.28 8.22
N GLU A 61 25.81 2.28 7.62
CA GLU A 61 26.67 1.32 8.33
C GLU A 61 27.79 2.00 9.12
N GLU A 62 28.50 2.96 8.50
CA GLU A 62 29.55 3.73 9.17
C GLU A 62 29.02 4.55 10.35
N LYS A 63 27.81 5.11 10.25
CA LYS A 63 27.18 5.92 11.29
C LYS A 63 26.63 5.09 12.45
N THR A 64 26.05 3.94 12.16
CA THR A 64 25.32 3.09 13.13
C THR A 64 26.15 1.93 13.67
N GLY A 65 27.17 1.51 12.94
CA GLY A 65 27.91 0.27 13.19
C GLY A 65 27.12 -1.00 12.81
N VAL A 66 26.02 -0.87 12.09
CA VAL A 66 25.12 -1.96 11.74
C VAL A 66 24.81 -1.96 10.24
N ARG A 67 24.72 -3.16 9.67
CA ARG A 67 24.22 -3.42 8.31
C ARG A 67 23.09 -4.42 8.39
N VAL A 68 22.02 -4.19 7.61
CA VAL A 68 20.92 -5.15 7.47
C VAL A 68 20.85 -5.64 6.03
N LYS A 69 20.75 -6.97 5.88
CA LYS A 69 20.48 -7.61 4.61
C LYS A 69 18.99 -7.90 4.51
N GLU A 70 18.32 -7.19 3.60
CA GLU A 70 16.88 -7.35 3.35
C GLU A 70 16.62 -8.47 2.35
N THR A 71 15.58 -9.25 2.61
CA THR A 71 15.02 -10.25 1.69
C THR A 71 13.52 -10.04 1.57
N TRP A 72 12.97 -10.34 0.39
CA TRP A 72 11.60 -10.00 0.02
C TRP A 72 10.83 -11.23 -0.44
N LEU A 73 9.50 -11.16 -0.33
CA LEU A 73 8.60 -12.22 -0.78
C LEU A 73 8.71 -12.42 -2.30
N THR A 74 8.87 -13.68 -2.73
CA THR A 74 8.91 -14.06 -4.13
C THR A 74 8.19 -15.39 -4.38
N GLY A 75 7.28 -15.41 -5.35
CA GLY A 75 6.69 -16.63 -5.88
C GLY A 75 5.77 -17.43 -4.95
N GLN A 76 5.33 -16.85 -3.84
CA GLN A 76 4.42 -17.45 -2.85
C GLN A 76 3.63 -16.37 -2.13
N THR A 77 2.59 -16.73 -1.37
CA THR A 77 1.86 -15.79 -0.51
C THR A 77 2.60 -15.53 0.80
N ALA A 78 2.26 -14.42 1.50
CA ALA A 78 2.81 -14.11 2.81
C ALA A 78 2.54 -15.23 3.83
N ASP A 79 1.31 -15.75 3.84
CA ASP A 79 0.91 -16.85 4.74
C ASP A 79 1.70 -18.15 4.48
N GLU A 80 1.99 -18.47 3.22
CA GLU A 80 2.80 -19.64 2.87
C GLU A 80 4.25 -19.47 3.31
N ALA A 81 4.83 -18.27 3.12
CA ALA A 81 6.19 -17.96 3.54
C ALA A 81 6.34 -18.03 5.06
N VAL A 82 5.46 -17.32 5.78
CA VAL A 82 5.41 -17.29 7.24
C VAL A 82 5.14 -18.68 7.82
N GLY A 83 4.15 -19.41 7.26
CA GLY A 83 3.83 -20.77 7.68
C GLY A 83 5.02 -21.72 7.52
N THR A 84 5.83 -21.56 6.48
CA THR A 84 7.05 -22.35 6.24
C THR A 84 8.12 -22.04 7.30
N MET A 85 8.33 -20.76 7.63
CA MET A 85 9.28 -20.35 8.68
C MET A 85 8.87 -20.89 10.05
N ILE A 86 7.57 -20.80 10.38
CA ILE A 86 7.03 -21.34 11.64
C ILE A 86 7.24 -22.86 11.72
N ALA A 87 6.94 -23.58 10.64
CA ALA A 87 7.11 -25.03 10.59
C ALA A 87 8.59 -25.47 10.69
N GLY A 88 9.52 -24.67 10.13
CA GLY A 88 10.96 -24.89 10.17
C GLY A 88 11.60 -24.46 11.51
N GLY A 89 11.00 -23.51 12.19
CA GLY A 89 11.57 -22.88 13.39
C GLY A 89 12.83 -22.04 13.08
N GLU A 90 12.96 -21.57 11.82
CA GLU A 90 14.07 -20.74 11.36
C GLU A 90 13.52 -19.36 10.97
N TYR A 91 14.00 -18.32 11.64
CA TYR A 91 13.54 -16.95 11.47
C TYR A 91 14.71 -16.00 11.22
N PRO A 92 14.54 -14.93 10.44
CA PRO A 92 15.49 -13.82 10.37
C PRO A 92 15.51 -13.03 11.68
N ASP A 93 16.47 -12.10 11.82
CA ASP A 93 16.53 -11.20 12.99
C ASP A 93 15.33 -10.24 13.03
N PHE A 94 15.01 -9.60 11.89
CA PHE A 94 13.85 -8.74 11.71
C PHE A 94 12.83 -9.38 10.76
N ILE A 95 11.56 -9.19 11.04
CA ILE A 95 10.48 -9.68 10.19
C ILE A 95 9.30 -8.69 10.14
N GLU A 96 8.69 -8.58 8.97
CA GLU A 96 7.34 -8.08 8.79
C GLU A 96 6.56 -9.14 8.01
N GLY A 97 5.53 -9.69 8.65
CA GLY A 97 4.85 -10.89 8.19
C GLY A 97 3.62 -10.64 7.32
N ALA A 98 3.26 -9.38 7.03
CA ALA A 98 2.02 -9.03 6.33
C ALA A 98 0.80 -9.77 6.94
N SER A 99 -0.01 -10.47 6.13
CA SER A 99 -1.15 -11.28 6.63
C SER A 99 -0.74 -12.39 7.61
N GLY A 100 0.51 -12.81 7.59
CA GLY A 100 1.07 -13.80 8.52
C GLY A 100 1.57 -13.23 9.86
N GLN A 101 1.50 -11.91 10.09
CA GLN A 101 2.06 -11.30 11.31
C GLN A 101 1.50 -11.90 12.60
N LYS A 102 0.19 -12.07 12.68
CA LYS A 102 -0.46 -12.65 13.83
C LYS A 102 -0.08 -14.12 14.05
N GLN A 103 0.16 -14.88 12.98
CA GLN A 103 0.63 -16.28 13.07
C GLN A 103 2.02 -16.36 13.73
N LEU A 104 2.93 -15.41 13.44
CA LEU A 104 4.24 -15.32 14.10
C LEU A 104 4.10 -15.06 15.59
N TYR A 105 3.21 -14.15 15.99
CA TYR A 105 2.90 -13.88 17.40
C TYR A 105 2.35 -15.13 18.09
N GLU A 106 1.33 -15.76 17.53
CA GLU A 106 0.70 -16.97 18.09
C GLU A 106 1.66 -18.16 18.19
N ALA A 107 2.63 -18.25 17.27
CA ALA A 107 3.71 -19.24 17.31
C ALA A 107 4.80 -18.94 18.36
N GLY A 108 4.75 -17.77 19.01
CA GLY A 108 5.79 -17.34 19.96
C GLY A 108 7.14 -17.04 19.29
N ALA A 109 7.12 -16.64 18.01
CA ALA A 109 8.32 -16.36 17.23
C ALA A 109 8.89 -14.95 17.47
N LEU A 110 8.13 -14.05 18.11
CA LEU A 110 8.45 -12.64 18.26
C LEU A 110 8.89 -12.28 19.69
N VAL A 111 9.72 -11.26 19.81
CA VAL A 111 10.20 -10.72 21.08
C VAL A 111 9.30 -9.57 21.55
N PRO A 112 8.90 -9.50 22.84
CA PRO A 112 8.25 -8.33 23.41
C PRO A 112 9.16 -7.09 23.33
N LEU A 113 8.63 -5.97 22.85
CA LEU A 113 9.41 -4.76 22.56
C LEU A 113 9.27 -3.65 23.62
N ASP A 114 8.42 -3.81 24.64
CA ASP A 114 8.08 -2.77 25.63
C ASP A 114 9.34 -2.11 26.26
N ASP A 115 10.28 -2.88 26.77
CA ASP A 115 11.50 -2.37 27.41
C ASP A 115 12.39 -1.61 26.43
N TYR A 116 12.41 -2.00 25.16
CA TYR A 116 13.20 -1.33 24.11
C TYR A 116 12.52 -0.05 23.63
N ILE A 117 11.20 -0.03 23.52
CA ILE A 117 10.42 1.18 23.21
C ILE A 117 10.70 2.24 24.28
N GLU A 118 10.63 1.89 25.56
CA GLU A 118 10.95 2.81 26.66
C GLU A 118 12.42 3.26 26.68
N LYS A 119 13.35 2.40 26.28
CA LYS A 119 14.78 2.67 26.28
C LYS A 119 15.21 3.62 25.18
N TYR A 120 14.60 3.55 24.00
CA TYR A 120 15.04 4.25 22.79
C TYR A 120 14.10 5.41 22.43
N PRO A 121 14.55 6.66 22.63
CA PRO A 121 13.65 7.83 22.58
C PRO A 121 13.06 8.10 21.18
N ASN A 122 13.80 7.83 20.09
CA ASN A 122 13.25 8.05 18.75
C ASN A 122 12.13 7.04 18.47
N ILE A 123 12.26 5.80 18.94
CA ILE A 123 11.20 4.80 18.84
C ILE A 123 10.01 5.20 19.71
N LYS A 124 10.25 5.55 20.98
CA LYS A 124 9.18 5.93 21.90
C LYS A 124 8.33 7.09 21.36
N ASN A 125 8.97 8.05 20.69
CA ASN A 125 8.32 9.24 20.14
C ASN A 125 7.63 9.03 18.77
N LEU A 126 7.66 7.80 18.21
CA LEU A 126 6.96 7.51 16.97
C LEU A 126 5.45 7.70 17.09
N PHE A 127 4.89 7.33 18.23
CA PHE A 127 3.46 7.25 18.44
C PHE A 127 3.03 7.85 19.77
N THR A 128 1.77 8.26 19.83
CA THR A 128 1.10 8.70 21.05
C THR A 128 0.88 7.53 22.02
N GLU A 129 0.59 7.82 23.28
CA GLU A 129 0.26 6.77 24.28
C GLU A 129 -0.94 5.92 23.83
N LEU A 130 -1.95 6.54 23.18
CA LEU A 130 -3.10 5.83 22.65
C LEU A 130 -2.70 4.88 21.51
N GLU A 131 -1.84 5.30 20.59
CA GLU A 131 -1.39 4.48 19.48
C GLU A 131 -0.53 3.31 19.97
N TRP A 132 0.35 3.52 20.94
CA TRP A 132 1.09 2.44 21.59
C TRP A 132 0.15 1.45 22.31
N GLU A 133 -0.91 1.93 22.95
CA GLU A 133 -1.89 1.06 23.60
C GLU A 133 -2.66 0.18 22.59
N LYS A 134 -2.97 0.69 21.41
CA LYS A 134 -3.60 -0.07 20.32
C LYS A 134 -2.76 -1.25 19.81
N LEU A 135 -1.44 -1.18 19.93
CA LEU A 135 -0.52 -2.23 19.50
C LEU A 135 -0.37 -3.37 20.51
N ARG A 136 -0.89 -3.22 21.74
CA ARG A 136 -0.80 -4.26 22.75
C ARG A 136 -1.62 -5.47 22.39
N GLN A 137 -0.96 -6.61 22.40
CA GLN A 137 -1.61 -7.89 22.17
C GLN A 137 -2.32 -8.38 23.45
N ASP A 138 -3.03 -9.51 23.38
CA ASP A 138 -3.85 -10.07 24.47
C ASP A 138 -3.08 -10.32 25.78
N ASP A 139 -1.77 -10.52 25.70
CA ASP A 139 -0.88 -10.70 26.85
C ASP A 139 -0.37 -9.39 27.45
N GLY A 140 -0.76 -8.25 26.87
CA GLY A 140 -0.42 -6.90 27.33
C GLY A 140 0.92 -6.37 26.82
N HIS A 141 1.59 -7.06 25.90
CA HIS A 141 2.87 -6.66 25.33
C HIS A 141 2.74 -6.17 23.88
N ILE A 142 3.75 -5.41 23.43
CA ILE A 142 3.91 -4.91 22.05
C ILE A 142 4.98 -5.76 21.37
N TYR A 143 4.70 -6.27 20.16
CA TYR A 143 5.59 -7.17 19.42
C TYR A 143 6.06 -6.63 18.08
N TRP A 144 5.43 -5.57 17.56
CA TRP A 144 5.82 -4.92 16.30
C TRP A 144 5.56 -3.43 16.33
N ILE A 145 6.23 -2.73 15.43
CA ILE A 145 6.17 -1.28 15.27
C ILE A 145 5.71 -0.97 13.84
N PRO A 146 4.52 -0.38 13.62
CA PRO A 146 4.09 0.07 12.30
C PRO A 146 5.11 0.98 11.62
N GLN A 147 5.34 0.77 10.32
CA GLN A 147 6.40 1.48 9.61
C GLN A 147 5.97 2.82 9.03
N PHE A 148 4.71 2.96 8.58
CA PHE A 148 4.32 4.00 7.63
C PHE A 148 3.43 5.10 8.20
N SER A 149 2.85 4.90 9.39
CA SER A 149 1.80 5.75 9.94
C SER A 149 2.28 6.88 10.85
N CYS A 150 3.57 6.99 11.13
CA CYS A 150 4.09 8.04 11.98
C CYS A 150 4.15 9.38 11.24
N ILE A 151 3.45 10.38 11.78
CA ILE A 151 3.50 11.77 11.32
C ILE A 151 4.30 12.58 12.34
N LYS A 152 5.43 13.15 11.89
CA LYS A 152 6.26 14.03 12.69
C LYS A 152 6.00 15.49 12.28
N GLY A 153 5.76 16.34 13.24
CA GLY A 153 5.43 17.75 12.98
C GLY A 153 4.08 17.89 12.25
N ASP A 154 3.99 18.89 11.35
CA ASP A 154 2.79 19.09 10.53
C ASP A 154 2.73 18.05 9.42
N GLU A 155 1.54 17.54 9.15
CA GLU A 155 1.33 16.62 8.05
C GLU A 155 1.64 17.30 6.71
N LYS A 156 2.45 16.62 5.88
CA LYS A 156 2.77 17.03 4.51
C LYS A 156 2.54 15.84 3.59
N VAL A 157 1.48 15.90 2.82
CA VAL A 157 1.09 14.86 1.87
C VAL A 157 0.75 15.51 0.53
N CYS A 158 1.39 15.05 -0.52
CA CYS A 158 1.14 15.48 -1.90
C CYS A 158 0.44 14.39 -2.71
N THR A 159 0.76 13.14 -2.42
CA THR A 159 0.12 11.95 -2.98
C THR A 159 -1.09 11.57 -2.12
N HIS A 160 -2.08 10.95 -2.75
CA HIS A 160 -3.19 10.35 -2.03
C HIS A 160 -2.93 8.85 -1.89
N ASN A 161 -2.62 8.40 -0.68
CA ASN A 161 -2.30 7.00 -0.40
C ASN A 161 -3.54 6.10 -0.24
N ASP A 162 -4.72 6.64 -0.45
CA ASP A 162 -5.98 5.91 -0.43
C ASP A 162 -6.50 5.70 -1.86
N GLU A 163 -7.66 5.08 -2.00
CA GLU A 163 -8.25 4.71 -3.26
C GLU A 163 -8.90 5.90 -3.97
N ALA A 164 -8.68 6.02 -5.27
CA ALA A 164 -9.26 7.06 -6.09
C ALA A 164 -9.62 6.56 -7.49
N PHE A 165 -10.51 7.29 -8.16
CA PHE A 165 -10.68 7.20 -9.61
C PHE A 165 -9.59 8.00 -10.30
N TRP A 166 -8.78 7.33 -11.11
CA TRP A 166 -7.67 7.93 -11.86
C TRP A 166 -8.02 8.04 -13.34
N ILE A 167 -7.58 9.11 -13.98
CA ILE A 167 -7.79 9.33 -15.40
C ILE A 167 -6.53 9.92 -16.04
N GLN A 168 -6.23 9.55 -17.28
CA GLN A 168 -5.04 10.07 -17.94
C GLN A 168 -5.15 11.55 -18.25
N ALA A 169 -4.02 12.28 -18.09
CA ALA A 169 -3.93 13.72 -18.37
C ALA A 169 -4.39 14.08 -19.78
N ARG A 170 -4.09 13.24 -20.79
CA ARG A 170 -4.54 13.45 -22.19
C ARG A 170 -6.06 13.46 -22.34
N VAL A 171 -6.78 12.70 -21.52
CA VAL A 171 -8.26 12.67 -21.56
C VAL A 171 -8.83 13.97 -21.02
N LEU A 172 -8.28 14.47 -19.92
CA LEU A 172 -8.67 15.77 -19.34
C LEU A 172 -8.35 16.92 -20.30
N LYS A 173 -7.16 16.92 -20.89
CA LYS A 173 -6.70 17.93 -21.86
C LYS A 173 -7.59 17.98 -23.10
N TRP A 174 -7.95 16.82 -23.66
CA TRP A 174 -8.84 16.72 -24.82
C TRP A 174 -10.21 17.38 -24.56
N ALA A 175 -10.72 17.25 -23.34
CA ALA A 175 -12.01 17.83 -22.93
C ALA A 175 -11.89 19.26 -22.36
N ASN A 176 -10.70 19.87 -22.42
CA ASN A 176 -10.43 21.20 -21.86
C ASN A 176 -10.66 21.29 -20.35
N TYR A 177 -10.18 20.27 -19.61
CA TYR A 177 -10.12 20.19 -18.15
C TYR A 177 -11.49 20.38 -17.47
N PRO A 178 -12.49 19.52 -17.75
CA PRO A 178 -13.82 19.64 -17.16
C PRO A 178 -13.78 19.30 -15.67
N GLN A 179 -14.71 19.89 -14.90
CA GLN A 179 -14.94 19.47 -13.53
C GLN A 179 -15.64 18.11 -13.52
N ILE A 180 -15.00 17.09 -12.91
CA ILE A 180 -15.52 15.73 -12.77
C ILE A 180 -15.85 15.52 -11.30
N LYS A 181 -17.13 15.38 -10.98
CA LYS A 181 -17.62 15.22 -9.61
C LYS A 181 -18.49 13.98 -9.40
N THR A 182 -18.97 13.38 -10.47
CA THR A 182 -19.85 12.21 -10.38
C THR A 182 -19.31 11.04 -11.18
N LEU A 183 -19.69 9.83 -10.77
CA LEU A 183 -19.36 8.60 -11.47
C LEU A 183 -19.84 8.63 -12.94
N ASP A 184 -21.02 9.19 -13.20
CA ASP A 184 -21.53 9.35 -14.55
C ASP A 184 -20.66 10.29 -15.40
N GLN A 185 -20.23 11.42 -14.85
CA GLN A 185 -19.34 12.35 -15.58
C GLN A 185 -17.99 11.70 -15.90
N TYR A 186 -17.47 10.87 -14.99
CA TYR A 186 -16.22 10.16 -15.19
C TYR A 186 -16.30 9.19 -16.37
N PHE A 187 -17.28 8.30 -16.37
CA PHE A 187 -17.45 7.33 -17.46
C PHE A 187 -17.87 7.98 -18.78
N ASP A 188 -18.77 8.96 -18.75
CA ASP A 188 -19.16 9.74 -19.93
C ASP A 188 -17.95 10.38 -20.64
N LEU A 189 -16.96 10.87 -19.86
CA LEU A 189 -15.75 11.45 -20.42
C LEU A 189 -14.87 10.39 -21.09
N ILE A 190 -14.65 9.25 -20.41
CA ILE A 190 -13.87 8.12 -20.95
C ILE A 190 -14.49 7.57 -22.22
N GLU A 191 -15.83 7.37 -22.25
CA GLU A 191 -16.56 6.90 -23.43
C GLU A 191 -16.35 7.85 -24.63
N LYS A 192 -16.60 9.15 -24.44
CA LYS A 192 -16.46 10.16 -25.49
C LYS A 192 -15.04 10.28 -26.00
N TYR A 193 -14.06 10.22 -25.09
CA TYR A 193 -12.66 10.24 -25.48
C TYR A 193 -12.30 9.00 -26.32
N ASN A 194 -12.67 7.82 -25.87
CA ASN A 194 -12.36 6.56 -26.56
C ASN A 194 -13.06 6.46 -27.92
N GLU A 195 -14.30 6.96 -28.05
CA GLU A 195 -14.99 7.03 -29.33
C GLU A 195 -14.25 7.94 -30.33
N ALA A 196 -13.74 9.09 -29.86
CA ALA A 196 -13.02 10.04 -30.71
C ALA A 196 -11.55 9.62 -30.96
N ASN A 197 -10.94 8.91 -30.03
CA ASN A 197 -9.52 8.49 -30.03
C ASN A 197 -9.39 7.02 -29.62
N PRO A 198 -9.81 6.06 -30.46
CA PRO A 198 -9.87 4.66 -30.06
C PRO A 198 -8.49 3.98 -29.93
N THR A 199 -7.44 4.62 -30.44
CA THR A 199 -6.09 4.06 -30.47
C THR A 199 -5.04 5.03 -29.96
N MET A 200 -3.93 4.48 -29.51
CA MET A 200 -2.67 5.18 -29.27
C MET A 200 -2.07 5.69 -30.60
N SER A 201 -1.04 6.54 -30.50
CA SER A 201 -0.33 7.07 -31.66
C SER A 201 0.32 6.01 -32.57
N ASP A 202 0.62 4.83 -32.03
CA ASP A 202 1.18 3.67 -32.75
C ASP A 202 0.11 2.77 -33.39
N GLY A 203 -1.18 3.10 -33.20
CA GLY A 203 -2.32 2.35 -33.70
C GLY A 203 -2.83 1.24 -32.77
N THR A 204 -2.22 1.06 -31.59
CA THR A 204 -2.68 0.10 -30.60
C THR A 204 -3.98 0.58 -29.94
N GLU A 205 -4.96 -0.30 -29.76
CA GLU A 205 -6.26 0.04 -29.16
C GLU A 205 -6.11 0.47 -27.70
N ASN A 206 -6.82 1.51 -27.29
CA ASN A 206 -6.95 1.90 -25.89
C ASN A 206 -7.76 0.86 -25.11
N ILE A 207 -7.53 0.83 -23.82
CA ILE A 207 -8.35 0.13 -22.81
C ILE A 207 -9.08 1.23 -22.03
N PRO A 208 -10.38 1.44 -22.25
CA PRO A 208 -11.06 2.59 -21.67
C PRO A 208 -11.04 2.59 -20.13
N TYR A 209 -11.30 1.43 -19.50
CA TYR A 209 -11.29 1.31 -18.05
C TYR A 209 -10.94 -0.12 -17.64
N THR A 210 -10.10 -0.28 -16.63
CA THR A 210 -9.77 -1.59 -16.06
C THR A 210 -9.83 -1.57 -14.53
N ILE A 211 -10.01 -2.74 -13.92
CA ILE A 211 -10.07 -2.94 -12.46
C ILE A 211 -9.17 -4.11 -12.11
N LEU A 212 -8.42 -4.01 -11.03
CA LEU A 212 -7.65 -5.14 -10.50
C LEU A 212 -8.51 -5.90 -9.48
N CYS A 213 -8.66 -7.22 -9.68
CA CYS A 213 -9.45 -8.11 -8.84
C CYS A 213 -8.66 -9.39 -8.49
N GLU A 214 -7.40 -9.24 -8.06
CA GLU A 214 -6.55 -10.36 -7.70
C GLU A 214 -6.24 -10.34 -6.20
N ASP A 215 -6.44 -11.47 -5.54
CA ASP A 215 -6.09 -11.68 -4.13
C ASP A 215 -6.69 -10.57 -3.23
N TRP A 216 -5.94 -10.06 -2.26
CA TRP A 216 -6.36 -8.97 -1.37
C TRP A 216 -6.68 -7.65 -2.08
N ARG A 217 -6.24 -7.47 -3.33
CA ARG A 217 -6.50 -6.26 -4.15
C ARG A 217 -7.93 -6.16 -4.67
N TYR A 218 -8.82 -7.03 -4.25
CA TYR A 218 -10.26 -6.90 -4.53
C TYR A 218 -10.85 -5.57 -4.05
N PHE A 219 -10.17 -4.87 -3.16
CA PHE A 219 -10.58 -3.53 -2.72
C PHE A 219 -10.85 -2.59 -3.89
N CYS A 220 -10.09 -2.68 -5.00
CA CYS A 220 -10.32 -1.89 -6.21
C CYS A 220 -11.73 -2.07 -6.82
N LEU A 221 -12.40 -3.19 -6.57
CA LEU A 221 -13.77 -3.42 -7.01
C LEU A 221 -14.79 -3.08 -5.93
N GLU A 222 -14.52 -3.47 -4.68
CA GLU A 222 -15.56 -3.58 -3.67
C GLU A 222 -15.64 -2.41 -2.70
N ASN A 223 -14.59 -1.61 -2.56
CA ASN A 223 -14.56 -0.50 -1.59
C ASN A 223 -15.24 0.79 -2.10
N ALA A 224 -15.28 1.00 -3.41
CA ALA A 224 -15.77 2.24 -4.00
C ALA A 224 -17.12 2.75 -3.46
N PRO A 225 -18.11 1.92 -3.12
CA PRO A 225 -19.37 2.42 -2.56
C PRO A 225 -19.21 3.27 -1.31
N GLN A 226 -18.17 3.08 -0.50
CA GLN A 226 -17.94 3.85 0.72
C GLN A 226 -17.63 5.31 0.40
N PHE A 227 -16.54 5.56 -0.33
CA PHE A 227 -16.12 6.93 -0.65
C PHE A 227 -17.00 7.58 -1.73
N LEU A 228 -17.63 6.81 -2.62
CA LEU A 228 -18.66 7.32 -3.52
C LEU A 228 -19.88 7.82 -2.76
N ASP A 229 -20.17 7.26 -1.59
CA ASP A 229 -21.25 7.71 -0.69
C ASP A 229 -20.79 8.84 0.27
N GLY A 230 -19.54 9.30 0.14
CA GLY A 230 -18.97 10.39 0.91
C GLY A 230 -18.38 9.98 2.26
N TYR A 231 -18.24 8.69 2.54
CA TYR A 231 -17.56 8.17 3.75
C TYR A 231 -16.07 7.95 3.50
N PRO A 232 -15.25 7.92 4.56
CA PRO A 232 -13.87 7.46 4.44
C PRO A 232 -13.80 6.06 3.85
N ASN A 233 -12.81 5.78 3.02
CA ASN A 233 -12.54 4.45 2.50
C ASN A 233 -11.93 3.58 3.60
N ASP A 234 -12.70 2.68 4.16
CA ASP A 234 -12.25 1.77 5.24
C ASP A 234 -12.09 0.32 4.75
N GLY A 235 -12.92 -0.12 3.80
CA GLY A 235 -12.89 -1.50 3.32
C GLY A 235 -13.69 -2.49 4.17
N SER A 236 -14.01 -2.16 5.43
CA SER A 236 -14.78 -3.03 6.33
C SER A 236 -16.19 -2.54 6.54
N CYS A 237 -16.36 -1.25 6.80
CA CYS A 237 -17.65 -0.63 7.11
C CYS A 237 -17.65 0.88 6.86
N MET A 238 -18.81 1.47 6.88
CA MET A 238 -18.97 2.91 7.11
C MET A 238 -19.33 3.15 8.58
N VAL A 239 -18.95 4.30 9.12
CA VAL A 239 -19.32 4.73 10.47
C VAL A 239 -20.12 6.02 10.37
N ASP A 240 -21.37 5.99 10.84
CA ASP A 240 -22.20 7.19 10.90
C ASP A 240 -21.54 8.25 11.79
N PRO A 241 -21.27 9.46 11.27
CA PRO A 241 -20.48 10.46 11.99
C PRO A 241 -21.18 11.02 13.24
N ASP A 242 -22.51 10.97 13.30
CA ASP A 242 -23.29 11.52 14.42
C ASP A 242 -23.57 10.46 15.49
N THR A 243 -24.03 9.29 15.07
CA THR A 243 -24.47 8.23 15.99
C THR A 243 -23.39 7.25 16.37
N LYS A 244 -22.26 7.24 15.64
CA LYS A 244 -21.16 6.26 15.77
C LYS A 244 -21.66 4.82 15.60
N LYS A 245 -22.59 4.62 14.66
CA LYS A 245 -23.09 3.29 14.30
C LYS A 245 -22.37 2.76 13.05
N ILE A 246 -22.05 1.49 13.10
CA ILE A 246 -21.56 0.75 11.94
C ILE A 246 -22.68 0.62 10.90
N LEU A 247 -22.36 0.92 9.66
CA LEU A 247 -23.23 0.80 8.50
C LEU A 247 -22.60 -0.16 7.48
N ASP A 248 -23.46 -0.99 6.88
CA ASP A 248 -23.06 -1.91 5.82
C ASP A 248 -23.07 -1.21 4.46
N TYR A 249 -21.88 -0.98 3.89
CA TYR A 249 -21.77 -0.36 2.57
C TYR A 249 -22.09 -1.31 1.42
N ASN A 250 -21.95 -2.63 1.64
CA ASN A 250 -22.10 -3.65 0.58
C ASN A 250 -23.53 -3.74 0.03
N THR A 251 -24.50 -3.27 0.80
CA THR A 251 -25.94 -3.34 0.47
C THR A 251 -26.58 -1.97 0.31
N SER A 252 -25.77 -0.90 0.35
CA SER A 252 -26.26 0.49 0.26
C SER A 252 -26.82 0.82 -1.13
N ASP A 253 -27.67 1.85 -1.19
CA ASP A 253 -28.15 2.40 -2.46
C ASP A 253 -27.00 2.84 -3.37
N THR A 254 -25.90 3.29 -2.79
CA THR A 254 -24.68 3.67 -3.52
C THR A 254 -24.00 2.44 -4.12
N ALA A 255 -23.96 1.31 -3.41
CA ALA A 255 -23.46 0.05 -3.97
C ALA A 255 -24.29 -0.39 -5.19
N VAL A 256 -25.62 -0.37 -5.08
CA VAL A 256 -26.51 -0.69 -6.20
C VAL A 256 -26.20 0.20 -7.42
N LYS A 257 -26.08 1.51 -7.23
CA LYS A 257 -25.82 2.46 -8.32
C LYS A 257 -24.42 2.24 -8.93
N TYR A 258 -23.42 2.01 -8.11
CA TYR A 258 -22.05 1.76 -8.56
C TYR A 258 -21.94 0.48 -9.41
N PHE A 259 -22.38 -0.63 -8.88
CA PHE A 259 -22.33 -1.91 -9.62
C PHE A 259 -23.22 -1.90 -10.86
N LYS A 260 -24.35 -1.20 -10.83
CA LYS A 260 -25.19 -1.00 -12.01
C LYS A 260 -24.47 -0.19 -13.09
N LYS A 261 -23.75 0.89 -12.70
CA LYS A 261 -22.92 1.66 -13.63
C LYS A 261 -21.82 0.78 -14.24
N LEU A 262 -21.09 0.01 -13.43
CA LEU A 262 -20.07 -0.91 -13.95
C LEU A 262 -20.67 -1.96 -14.92
N ASN A 263 -21.84 -2.47 -14.62
CA ASN A 263 -22.55 -3.40 -15.50
C ASN A 263 -22.93 -2.75 -16.84
N GLU A 264 -23.44 -1.53 -16.83
CA GLU A 264 -23.75 -0.76 -18.03
C GLU A 264 -22.49 -0.55 -18.88
N GLU A 265 -21.38 -0.13 -18.24
CA GLU A 265 -20.11 0.16 -18.92
C GLU A 265 -19.43 -1.13 -19.45
N TYR A 266 -19.54 -2.23 -18.72
CA TYR A 266 -19.07 -3.54 -19.21
C TYR A 266 -19.86 -3.99 -20.45
N ASN A 267 -21.18 -3.85 -20.43
CA ASN A 267 -22.03 -4.23 -21.58
C ASN A 267 -21.84 -3.31 -22.80
N LYS A 268 -21.30 -2.09 -22.62
CA LYS A 268 -20.85 -1.20 -23.71
C LYS A 268 -19.44 -1.53 -24.21
N GLY A 269 -18.67 -2.37 -23.51
CA GLY A 269 -17.27 -2.66 -23.83
C GLY A 269 -16.28 -1.60 -23.33
N ILE A 270 -16.66 -0.80 -22.33
CA ILE A 270 -15.81 0.22 -21.69
C ILE A 270 -14.97 -0.42 -20.58
N VAL A 271 -15.55 -1.29 -19.75
CA VAL A 271 -14.79 -2.06 -18.76
C VAL A 271 -14.05 -3.20 -19.45
N ASP A 272 -12.75 -3.29 -19.22
CA ASP A 272 -11.89 -4.37 -19.72
C ASP A 272 -12.43 -5.74 -19.27
N PRO A 273 -12.72 -6.67 -20.19
CA PRO A 273 -13.26 -7.98 -19.84
C PRO A 273 -12.28 -8.84 -19.03
N GLU A 274 -10.98 -8.53 -19.08
CA GLU A 274 -9.96 -9.23 -18.30
C GLU A 274 -9.84 -8.72 -16.86
N SER A 275 -10.53 -7.64 -16.48
CA SER A 275 -10.48 -7.03 -15.13
C SER A 275 -10.69 -8.05 -14.00
N PHE A 276 -11.50 -9.08 -14.22
CA PHE A 276 -11.85 -10.07 -13.19
C PHE A 276 -10.99 -11.34 -13.23
N THR A 277 -9.98 -11.40 -14.11
CA THR A 277 -9.13 -12.60 -14.31
C THR A 277 -7.66 -12.26 -14.46
N GLN A 278 -7.31 -11.00 -14.68
CA GLN A 278 -5.93 -10.56 -14.81
C GLN A 278 -5.19 -10.64 -13.49
N THR A 279 -3.92 -10.99 -13.56
CA THR A 279 -2.99 -10.89 -12.43
C THR A 279 -2.53 -9.46 -12.21
N TYR A 280 -1.93 -9.18 -11.05
CA TYR A 280 -1.29 -7.89 -10.77
C TYR A 280 -0.23 -7.53 -11.82
N ASP A 281 0.62 -8.49 -12.22
CA ASP A 281 1.65 -8.27 -13.23
C ASP A 281 1.05 -7.92 -14.60
N GLU A 282 -0.06 -8.56 -14.99
CA GLU A 282 -0.78 -8.23 -16.22
C GLU A 282 -1.43 -6.85 -16.16
N TYR A 283 -2.03 -6.50 -15.01
CA TYR A 283 -2.58 -5.18 -14.77
C TYR A 283 -1.51 -4.08 -14.86
N ILE A 284 -0.40 -4.22 -14.15
CA ILE A 284 0.73 -3.28 -14.21
C ILE A 284 1.31 -3.19 -15.62
N SER A 285 1.40 -4.32 -16.34
CA SER A 285 1.84 -4.34 -17.73
C SER A 285 0.90 -3.51 -18.64
N LYS A 286 -0.44 -3.64 -18.48
CA LYS A 286 -1.40 -2.83 -19.22
C LYS A 286 -1.25 -1.34 -18.95
N LEU A 287 -1.16 -0.94 -17.68
CA LEU A 287 -0.94 0.47 -17.29
C LEU A 287 0.35 1.02 -17.90
N SER A 288 1.44 0.25 -17.82
CA SER A 288 2.78 0.62 -18.33
C SER A 288 2.82 0.87 -19.83
N THR A 289 1.86 0.33 -20.60
CA THR A 289 1.74 0.60 -22.04
C THR A 289 1.13 1.97 -22.36
N GLY A 290 0.61 2.69 -21.37
CA GLY A 290 -0.13 3.95 -21.56
C GLY A 290 -1.52 3.81 -22.21
N ARG A 291 -2.01 2.58 -22.45
CA ARG A 291 -3.28 2.32 -23.15
C ARG A 291 -4.51 2.49 -22.28
N VAL A 292 -4.38 2.34 -20.97
CA VAL A 292 -5.51 2.40 -20.02
C VAL A 292 -5.88 3.85 -19.77
N LEU A 293 -7.10 4.25 -20.13
CA LEU A 293 -7.55 5.65 -20.02
C LEU A 293 -7.95 6.04 -18.61
N GLY A 294 -8.51 5.09 -17.85
CA GLY A 294 -8.90 5.28 -16.47
C GLY A 294 -8.95 3.97 -15.69
N MET A 295 -8.86 4.07 -14.38
CA MET A 295 -8.92 2.95 -13.44
C MET A 295 -9.32 3.43 -12.06
N ILE A 296 -9.54 2.51 -11.14
CA ILE A 296 -9.70 2.74 -9.70
C ILE A 296 -8.62 1.94 -8.98
N ASP A 297 -7.86 2.61 -8.12
CA ASP A 297 -6.77 1.97 -7.37
C ASP A 297 -6.23 2.92 -6.29
N GLN A 298 -5.36 2.42 -5.44
CA GLN A 298 -4.55 3.20 -4.53
C GLN A 298 -3.22 3.61 -5.20
N TRP A 299 -2.80 4.85 -5.03
CA TRP A 299 -1.61 5.39 -5.71
C TRP A 299 -0.36 4.52 -5.53
N TRP A 300 -0.10 4.03 -4.33
CA TRP A 300 1.06 3.21 -4.02
C TRP A 300 1.08 1.84 -4.72
N ASP A 301 -0.09 1.29 -5.09
CA ASP A 301 -0.17 -0.05 -5.71
C ASP A 301 0.29 -0.03 -7.19
N PHE A 302 0.05 1.05 -7.92
CA PHE A 302 0.41 1.12 -9.33
C PHE A 302 1.54 2.11 -9.66
N ALA A 303 1.64 3.24 -8.96
CA ALA A 303 2.40 4.39 -9.42
C ALA A 303 3.92 4.17 -9.41
N TYR A 304 4.45 3.45 -8.42
CA TYR A 304 5.88 3.17 -8.34
C TYR A 304 6.41 2.32 -9.51
N THR A 305 5.57 1.45 -10.06
CA THR A 305 5.98 0.55 -11.15
C THR A 305 5.48 1.05 -12.50
N ALA A 306 4.18 1.27 -12.64
CA ALA A 306 3.59 1.71 -13.90
C ALA A 306 3.96 3.17 -14.24
N GLY A 307 4.00 4.06 -13.24
CA GLY A 307 4.39 5.45 -13.45
C GLY A 307 5.85 5.59 -13.93
N ASP A 308 6.78 4.86 -13.28
CA ASP A 308 8.18 4.83 -13.73
C ASP A 308 8.31 4.25 -15.15
N ALA A 309 7.56 3.19 -15.49
CA ALA A 309 7.57 2.59 -16.82
C ALA A 309 7.01 3.54 -17.90
N ILE A 310 5.91 4.23 -17.62
CA ILE A 310 5.32 5.26 -18.50
C ILE A 310 6.35 6.36 -18.78
N LYS A 311 7.03 6.85 -17.75
CA LYS A 311 8.06 7.88 -17.86
C LYS A 311 9.27 7.40 -18.68
N GLN A 312 9.79 6.21 -18.40
CA GLN A 312 10.93 5.63 -19.12
C GLN A 312 10.62 5.38 -20.60
N ALA A 313 9.38 5.02 -20.93
CA ALA A 313 8.92 4.82 -22.30
C ALA A 313 8.62 6.12 -23.06
N GLY A 314 8.72 7.31 -22.41
CA GLY A 314 8.34 8.60 -23.01
C GLY A 314 6.83 8.77 -23.22
N LEU A 315 6.02 7.95 -22.56
CA LEU A 315 4.56 8.00 -22.66
C LEU A 315 3.95 9.10 -21.77
N ALA A 316 4.66 9.49 -20.72
CA ALA A 316 4.30 10.63 -19.88
C ALA A 316 4.18 11.93 -20.72
N GLU A 317 5.11 12.14 -21.68
CA GLU A 317 5.10 13.29 -22.60
C GLU A 317 3.90 13.26 -23.59
N GLN A 318 3.24 12.10 -23.71
CA GLN A 318 2.00 11.92 -24.48
C GLN A 318 0.74 12.07 -23.62
N GLY A 319 0.88 12.45 -22.33
CA GLY A 319 -0.20 12.65 -21.39
C GLY A 319 -0.79 11.35 -20.84
N CYS A 320 0.01 10.28 -20.78
CA CYS A 320 -0.42 8.98 -20.26
C CYS A 320 -0.32 8.86 -18.73
N ASP A 321 0.17 9.88 -18.02
CA ASP A 321 0.17 9.89 -16.54
C ASP A 321 -1.26 10.07 -16.01
N TYR A 322 -1.47 9.53 -14.82
CA TYR A 322 -2.77 9.50 -14.17
C TYR A 322 -2.95 10.65 -13.17
N ILE A 323 -4.14 11.23 -13.17
CA ILE A 323 -4.57 12.28 -12.24
C ILE A 323 -5.80 11.77 -11.50
N PRO A 324 -5.84 11.85 -10.15
CA PRO A 324 -7.01 11.45 -9.39
C PRO A 324 -8.12 12.51 -9.54
N VAL A 325 -9.37 12.07 -9.53
CA VAL A 325 -10.53 12.97 -9.63
C VAL A 325 -11.52 12.75 -8.48
N PRO A 326 -12.12 13.83 -7.93
CA PRO A 326 -12.95 13.76 -6.72
C PRO A 326 -14.37 13.26 -7.02
N VAL A 327 -14.48 12.01 -7.45
CA VAL A 327 -15.75 11.39 -7.88
C VAL A 327 -16.54 10.90 -6.68
N THR A 328 -17.81 11.30 -6.60
CA THR A 328 -18.83 10.71 -5.73
C THR A 328 -20.02 10.25 -6.55
N ILE A 329 -20.98 9.56 -5.93
CA ILE A 329 -22.09 8.95 -6.67
C ILE A 329 -23.02 9.98 -7.32
N ASP A 330 -23.18 11.15 -6.71
CA ASP A 330 -24.10 12.20 -7.15
C ASP A 330 -23.54 13.63 -6.99
N GLY A 331 -22.24 13.79 -6.74
CA GLY A 331 -21.56 15.06 -6.54
C GLY A 331 -21.67 15.62 -5.14
N ARG A 332 -22.06 14.79 -4.15
CA ARG A 332 -22.05 15.14 -2.73
C ARG A 332 -20.64 15.42 -2.23
N ASP A 333 -20.51 16.03 -1.07
CA ASP A 333 -19.21 16.20 -0.42
C ASP A 333 -18.59 14.84 -0.08
N ASN A 334 -17.30 14.70 -0.31
CA ASN A 334 -16.54 13.48 -0.03
C ASN A 334 -15.78 13.59 1.30
N GLN A 335 -15.35 12.44 1.82
CA GLN A 335 -14.49 12.32 2.99
C GLN A 335 -13.05 11.95 2.58
N TRP A 336 -12.67 12.30 1.36
CA TRP A 336 -11.31 12.09 0.87
C TRP A 336 -10.40 13.02 1.66
N HIS A 337 -9.59 12.45 2.50
CA HIS A 337 -8.58 13.19 3.22
C HIS A 337 -7.23 12.64 2.81
N ASN A 338 -6.25 13.48 2.96
CA ASN A 338 -4.89 13.08 2.73
C ASN A 338 -4.48 12.10 3.81
N ALA A 339 -4.67 10.86 3.54
CA ALA A 339 -4.11 9.85 4.41
C ALA A 339 -2.60 9.82 4.23
N GLY A 340 -1.89 10.34 5.19
CA GLY A 340 -0.45 10.11 5.35
C GLY A 340 -0.12 8.66 5.70
N GLY A 341 -1.06 7.75 5.52
CA GLY A 341 -1.06 6.36 5.96
C GLY A 341 -1.89 6.19 7.22
N ALA A 342 -2.92 5.37 7.13
CA ALA A 342 -3.71 5.01 8.31
C ALA A 342 -2.84 4.26 9.33
N PHE A 343 -3.12 4.45 10.64
CA PHE A 343 -2.44 3.70 11.68
C PHE A 343 -2.81 2.21 11.60
N ASN A 344 -1.89 1.41 11.08
CA ASN A 344 -2.08 -0.03 10.96
C ASN A 344 -1.58 -0.74 12.22
N GLU A 345 -2.49 -1.22 13.05
CA GLU A 345 -2.16 -2.02 14.23
C GLU A 345 -1.94 -3.50 13.93
N ALA A 346 -2.31 -3.96 12.72
CA ALA A 346 -2.28 -5.37 12.37
C ALA A 346 -0.87 -5.90 12.03
N THR A 347 0.00 -5.04 11.46
CA THR A 347 1.34 -5.42 11.00
C THR A 347 2.38 -4.38 11.37
N GLY A 348 3.65 -4.78 11.33
CA GLY A 348 4.77 -3.90 11.59
C GLY A 348 6.09 -4.64 11.67
N LEU A 349 7.17 -3.89 11.77
CA LEU A 349 8.50 -4.44 11.99
C LEU A 349 8.57 -5.11 13.36
N ALA A 350 8.90 -6.38 13.38
CA ALA A 350 9.14 -7.18 14.59
C ALA A 350 10.58 -7.69 14.65
N VAL A 351 11.03 -8.00 15.87
CA VAL A 351 12.28 -8.73 16.11
C VAL A 351 11.92 -10.14 16.52
N THR A 352 12.59 -11.12 15.92
CA THR A 352 12.29 -12.53 16.19
C THR A 352 13.08 -13.07 17.37
N THR A 353 12.64 -14.21 17.89
CA THR A 353 13.36 -14.94 18.94
C THR A 353 14.68 -15.56 18.47
N ALA A 354 14.98 -15.55 17.17
CA ALA A 354 16.26 -15.97 16.61
C ALA A 354 17.33 -14.87 16.66
N CYS A 355 16.94 -13.61 16.88
CA CYS A 355 17.89 -12.50 16.97
C CYS A 355 18.77 -12.63 18.22
N ASP A 356 20.09 -12.78 18.00
CA ASP A 356 21.07 -12.96 19.08
C ASP A 356 21.30 -11.70 19.94
N ASP A 357 20.98 -10.50 19.41
CA ASP A 357 21.20 -9.22 20.09
C ASP A 357 20.09 -8.21 19.78
N VAL A 358 18.98 -8.43 20.44
CA VAL A 358 17.77 -7.58 20.29
C VAL A 358 18.06 -6.13 20.66
N ASP A 359 18.94 -5.88 21.62
CA ASP A 359 19.29 -4.52 22.03
C ASP A 359 20.00 -3.75 20.91
N ALA A 360 20.97 -4.38 20.24
CA ALA A 360 21.63 -3.75 19.09
C ALA A 360 20.70 -3.61 17.88
N ALA A 361 19.79 -4.57 17.65
CA ALA A 361 18.77 -4.50 16.62
C ALA A 361 17.84 -3.30 16.85
N MET A 362 17.30 -3.13 18.06
CA MET A 362 16.42 -2.02 18.40
C MET A 362 17.15 -0.68 18.46
N LYS A 363 18.44 -0.68 18.85
CA LYS A 363 19.27 0.53 18.72
C LYS A 363 19.38 0.96 17.26
N PHE A 364 19.58 0.02 16.35
CA PHE A 364 19.62 0.34 14.92
C PHE A 364 18.32 0.96 14.43
N VAL A 365 17.17 0.41 14.82
CA VAL A 365 15.85 1.00 14.50
C VAL A 365 15.76 2.45 15.02
N ASN A 366 16.21 2.70 16.28
CA ASN A 366 16.26 4.04 16.84
C ASN A 366 17.17 4.99 16.04
N ASP A 367 18.33 4.51 15.63
CA ASP A 367 19.31 5.30 14.88
C ASP A 367 18.81 5.65 13.47
N LEU A 368 18.05 4.75 12.81
CA LEU A 368 17.39 5.01 11.52
C LEU A 368 16.35 6.14 11.58
N LEU A 369 15.88 6.47 12.78
CA LEU A 369 14.94 7.56 13.07
C LEU A 369 15.64 8.87 13.46
N ASP A 370 16.97 8.88 13.60
CA ASP A 370 17.73 10.12 13.69
C ASP A 370 17.54 10.94 12.41
N GLN A 371 17.27 12.25 12.52
CA GLN A 371 16.91 13.07 11.38
C GLN A 371 17.96 13.06 10.26
N ASP A 372 19.25 13.07 10.61
CA ASP A 372 20.31 13.04 9.61
C ASP A 372 20.35 11.69 8.86
N ILE A 373 20.11 10.59 9.56
CA ILE A 373 20.04 9.25 8.97
C ILE A 373 18.75 9.09 8.19
N HIS A 374 17.64 9.61 8.72
CA HIS A 374 16.36 9.60 8.01
C HIS A 374 16.43 10.38 6.68
N ASN A 375 17.12 11.54 6.68
CA ASN A 375 17.37 12.29 5.45
C ASN A 375 18.22 11.49 4.44
N LEU A 376 19.26 10.77 4.90
CA LEU A 376 20.02 9.86 4.02
C LEU A 376 19.14 8.78 3.41
N ARG A 377 18.21 8.21 4.18
CA ARG A 377 17.30 7.16 3.72
C ARG A 377 16.38 7.63 2.58
N PHE A 378 15.85 8.85 2.67
CA PHE A 378 14.78 9.30 1.77
C PHE A 378 15.20 10.41 0.82
N TRP A 379 15.98 11.37 1.26
CA TRP A 379 16.50 12.43 0.40
C TRP A 379 17.83 12.06 -0.27
N GLY A 380 18.66 11.25 0.39
CA GLY A 380 19.98 10.87 -0.08
C GLY A 380 21.07 11.80 0.43
N VAL A 381 22.12 11.99 -0.35
CA VAL A 381 23.30 12.79 -0.06
C VAL A 381 23.13 14.18 -0.65
N LYS A 382 23.19 15.22 0.21
CA LYS A 382 23.14 16.64 -0.22
C LYS A 382 24.24 16.96 -1.25
N GLY A 383 23.87 17.62 -2.35
CA GLY A 383 24.77 17.97 -3.44
C GLY A 383 25.05 16.80 -4.41
N THR A 384 24.39 15.65 -4.22
CA THR A 384 24.45 14.47 -5.08
C THR A 384 23.05 14.00 -5.47
N ASP A 385 22.16 13.86 -4.49
CA ASP A 385 20.80 13.37 -4.67
C ASP A 385 19.75 14.47 -4.53
N TYR A 386 20.09 15.55 -3.84
CA TYR A 386 19.23 16.73 -3.67
C TYR A 386 20.04 17.99 -3.36
N GLU A 387 19.44 19.13 -3.63
CA GLU A 387 19.96 20.46 -3.36
C GLU A 387 19.16 21.18 -2.27
N VAL A 388 19.71 22.28 -1.75
CA VAL A 388 19.06 23.13 -0.75
C VAL A 388 19.12 24.58 -1.24
N ASP A 389 17.98 25.22 -1.36
CA ASP A 389 17.90 26.61 -1.83
C ASP A 389 18.26 27.64 -0.73
N GLU A 390 18.16 28.93 -1.05
CA GLU A 390 18.47 30.05 -0.14
C GLU A 390 17.52 30.15 1.07
N ASN A 391 16.35 29.52 1.01
CA ASN A 391 15.38 29.46 2.10
C ASN A 391 15.54 28.21 2.96
N GLY A 392 16.45 27.31 2.61
CA GLY A 392 16.63 26.03 3.28
C GLY A 392 15.73 24.91 2.75
N GLU A 393 14.97 25.15 1.67
CA GLU A 393 14.07 24.16 1.09
C GLU A 393 14.84 23.11 0.28
N PHE A 394 14.54 21.84 0.51
CA PHE A 394 15.11 20.71 -0.23
C PHE A 394 14.38 20.57 -1.57
N TYR A 395 15.14 20.32 -2.62
CA TYR A 395 14.62 20.04 -3.95
C TYR A 395 15.62 19.21 -4.74
N ARG A 396 15.15 18.57 -5.81
CA ARG A 396 15.97 17.89 -6.79
C ARG A 396 15.98 18.66 -8.10
N THR A 397 17.11 18.69 -8.77
CA THR A 397 17.18 19.07 -10.18
C THR A 397 16.52 18.00 -11.06
N ALA A 398 16.24 18.31 -12.32
CA ALA A 398 15.70 17.34 -13.27
C ALA A 398 16.59 16.10 -13.42
N ASP A 399 17.93 16.28 -13.39
CA ASP A 399 18.88 15.18 -13.49
C ASP A 399 18.89 14.30 -12.25
N GLU A 400 18.83 14.88 -11.04
CA GLU A 400 18.75 14.14 -9.78
C GLU A 400 17.42 13.38 -9.66
N ARG A 401 16.28 13.97 -10.08
CA ARG A 401 14.99 13.25 -10.15
C ARG A 401 15.05 12.07 -11.10
N LYS A 402 15.69 12.24 -12.27
CA LYS A 402 15.87 11.16 -13.23
C LYS A 402 16.75 10.03 -12.67
N GLN A 403 17.82 10.38 -11.95
CA GLN A 403 18.66 9.39 -11.26
C GLN A 403 17.89 8.66 -10.16
N ALA A 404 17.12 9.39 -9.35
CA ALA A 404 16.32 8.80 -8.28
C ALA A 404 15.23 7.83 -8.79
N SER A 405 14.81 7.92 -10.06
CA SER A 405 13.90 6.97 -10.71
C SER A 405 14.58 5.82 -11.44
N ASP A 406 15.92 5.88 -11.66
CA ASP A 406 16.66 4.85 -12.36
C ASP A 406 16.90 3.61 -11.48
N THR A 407 16.50 2.44 -11.96
CA THR A 407 16.57 1.17 -11.20
C THR A 407 18.01 0.78 -10.82
N ALA A 408 18.97 1.00 -11.71
CA ALA A 408 20.36 0.64 -11.45
C ALA A 408 20.98 1.60 -10.41
N TYR A 409 20.62 2.89 -10.48
CA TYR A 409 21.02 3.87 -9.48
C TYR A 409 20.41 3.56 -8.11
N LYS A 410 19.11 3.26 -8.06
CA LYS A 410 18.45 2.80 -6.82
C LYS A 410 19.20 1.63 -6.19
N ALA A 411 19.49 0.59 -6.97
CA ALA A 411 20.15 -0.61 -6.45
C ALA A 411 21.57 -0.35 -5.92
N SER A 412 22.35 0.52 -6.59
CA SER A 412 23.75 0.75 -6.25
C SER A 412 24.02 1.92 -5.30
N HIS A 413 23.07 2.86 -5.18
CA HIS A 413 23.28 4.10 -4.44
C HIS A 413 22.27 4.35 -3.33
N LEU A 414 20.96 4.24 -3.59
CA LEU A 414 19.91 4.59 -2.64
C LEU A 414 19.59 3.42 -1.69
N CYS A 415 19.40 3.74 -0.39
CA CYS A 415 19.01 2.77 0.62
C CYS A 415 18.03 3.38 1.61
N SER A 416 16.75 3.22 1.34
CA SER A 416 15.71 3.75 2.23
C SER A 416 15.45 2.89 3.46
N TYR A 417 15.83 1.62 3.46
CA TYR A 417 15.33 0.67 4.46
C TYR A 417 13.82 0.83 4.63
N SER A 418 13.08 0.77 3.49
CA SER A 418 11.71 1.23 3.36
C SER A 418 10.70 0.55 4.29
N TYR A 419 11.00 -0.66 4.76
CA TYR A 419 10.18 -1.42 5.70
C TYR A 419 10.62 -1.31 7.16
N PHE A 420 11.57 -0.44 7.46
CA PHE A 420 11.86 0.01 8.81
C PHE A 420 11.01 1.24 9.15
N PRO A 421 10.67 1.46 10.45
CA PRO A 421 9.92 2.64 10.89
C PRO A 421 10.49 3.95 10.34
N GLN A 422 9.59 4.86 9.96
CA GLN A 422 9.93 6.09 9.25
C GLN A 422 8.94 7.20 9.57
N TYR A 423 9.34 8.44 9.32
CA TYR A 423 8.48 9.60 9.49
C TYR A 423 7.86 10.04 8.16
N ASN A 424 6.58 10.40 8.19
CA ASN A 424 5.95 11.33 7.28
C ASN A 424 5.92 12.73 7.93
N GLY A 425 5.29 13.72 7.27
CA GLY A 425 5.15 15.07 7.80
C GLY A 425 6.43 15.91 7.68
N THR A 426 6.62 16.85 8.62
CA THR A 426 7.65 17.87 8.57
C THR A 426 8.88 17.45 9.37
N SER A 427 10.08 17.69 8.81
CA SER A 427 11.35 17.42 9.48
C SER A 427 11.63 18.43 10.62
N ASP A 428 12.68 18.17 11.41
CA ASP A 428 13.04 18.99 12.58
C ASP A 428 13.38 20.45 12.24
N ASP A 429 13.68 20.76 10.96
CA ASP A 429 13.93 22.12 10.51
C ASP A 429 12.66 22.98 10.35
N GLY A 430 11.47 22.37 10.44
CA GLY A 430 10.18 23.03 10.29
C GLY A 430 9.87 23.52 8.87
N ILE A 431 10.71 23.19 7.89
CA ILE A 431 10.62 23.65 6.50
C ILE A 431 10.31 22.46 5.58
N ASN A 432 11.13 21.41 5.67
CA ASN A 432 11.15 20.32 4.72
C ASN A 432 10.22 19.17 5.11
N ALA A 433 9.69 18.50 4.12
CA ALA A 433 9.05 17.22 4.35
C ALA A 433 10.11 16.17 4.69
N ASN A 434 9.77 15.21 5.55
CA ASN A 434 10.63 14.08 5.89
C ASN A 434 10.96 13.19 4.69
N LYS A 435 10.13 13.24 3.65
CA LYS A 435 10.32 12.50 2.39
C LYS A 435 10.05 13.39 1.16
N PRO A 436 10.70 13.13 0.01
CA PRO A 436 10.52 13.92 -1.21
C PRO A 436 9.07 13.99 -1.71
N ASP A 437 8.33 12.90 -1.59
CA ASP A 437 6.93 12.78 -2.01
C ASP A 437 5.97 13.64 -1.16
N GLY A 438 6.37 14.03 0.05
CA GLY A 438 5.65 14.99 0.88
C GLY A 438 6.03 16.46 0.63
N GLN A 439 7.05 16.74 -0.18
CA GLN A 439 7.50 18.11 -0.50
C GLN A 439 6.75 18.65 -1.71
N ALA A 440 5.84 19.59 -1.52
CA ALA A 440 4.95 20.08 -2.57
C ALA A 440 5.68 20.59 -3.83
N ARG A 441 6.81 21.32 -3.64
CA ARG A 441 7.66 21.76 -4.74
C ARG A 441 8.25 20.58 -5.50
N GLU A 442 8.87 19.62 -4.80
CA GLU A 442 9.51 18.46 -5.40
C GLU A 442 8.48 17.58 -6.13
N PHE A 443 7.32 17.41 -5.52
CA PHE A 443 6.19 16.71 -6.14
C PHE A 443 5.78 17.38 -7.46
N TYR A 444 5.47 18.69 -7.43
CA TYR A 444 5.02 19.42 -8.61
C TYR A 444 6.09 19.49 -9.71
N ASP A 445 7.34 19.78 -9.35
CA ASP A 445 8.46 19.83 -10.30
C ASP A 445 8.78 18.44 -10.89
N GLY A 446 8.42 17.37 -10.20
CA GLY A 446 8.56 15.97 -10.65
C GLY A 446 7.49 15.52 -11.66
N LEU A 447 6.37 16.23 -11.73
CA LEU A 447 5.29 15.95 -12.68
C LEU A 447 5.74 16.28 -14.12
N ASN A 448 5.21 15.55 -15.07
CA ASN A 448 5.40 15.92 -16.48
C ASN A 448 4.56 17.15 -16.88
N SER A 449 4.88 17.75 -18.02
CA SER A 449 4.26 19.00 -18.45
C SER A 449 2.75 18.92 -18.65
N ASP A 450 2.21 17.78 -19.05
CA ASP A 450 0.76 17.63 -19.28
C ASP A 450 -0.01 17.54 -17.96
N VAL A 451 0.57 16.92 -16.92
CA VAL A 451 -0.01 16.92 -15.57
C VAL A 451 0.09 18.30 -14.95
N GLN A 452 1.25 18.98 -15.09
CA GLN A 452 1.40 20.36 -14.64
C GLN A 452 0.39 21.30 -15.31
N GLU A 453 0.17 21.16 -16.62
CA GLU A 453 -0.84 21.93 -17.37
C GLU A 453 -2.26 21.68 -16.81
N ALA A 454 -2.59 20.43 -16.52
CA ALA A 454 -3.86 20.08 -15.90
C ALA A 454 -4.00 20.69 -14.50
N PHE A 455 -2.98 20.59 -13.68
CA PHE A 455 -2.97 21.16 -12.33
C PHE A 455 -3.09 22.68 -12.34
N ASP A 456 -2.38 23.35 -13.24
CA ASP A 456 -2.52 24.80 -13.44
C ASP A 456 -3.94 25.20 -13.89
N ALA A 457 -4.57 24.40 -14.75
CA ALA A 457 -5.95 24.62 -15.18
C ALA A 457 -6.98 24.44 -14.04
N TYR A 458 -6.72 23.51 -13.12
CA TYR A 458 -7.55 23.30 -11.92
C TYR A 458 -7.17 24.23 -10.76
N GLY A 459 -6.01 24.89 -10.80
CA GLY A 459 -5.52 25.78 -9.74
C GLY A 459 -4.97 25.02 -8.51
N VAL A 460 -4.41 23.83 -8.71
CA VAL A 460 -3.86 22.94 -7.68
C VAL A 460 -2.39 22.60 -7.96
N LYS A 461 -1.68 22.05 -6.95
CA LYS A 461 -0.28 21.64 -7.08
C LYS A 461 -0.04 20.17 -6.70
N THR A 462 -0.99 19.53 -6.01
CA THR A 462 -0.86 18.16 -5.51
C THR A 462 -2.11 17.34 -5.81
N TYR A 463 -2.00 16.01 -5.71
CA TYR A 463 -3.17 15.12 -5.81
C TYR A 463 -4.15 15.34 -4.67
N VAL A 464 -3.64 15.63 -3.47
CA VAL A 464 -4.48 15.95 -2.31
C VAL A 464 -5.32 17.21 -2.55
N GLU A 465 -4.71 18.27 -3.10
CA GLU A 465 -5.44 19.48 -3.48
C GLU A 465 -6.47 19.21 -4.60
N MET A 466 -6.14 18.32 -5.55
CA MET A 466 -7.06 17.92 -6.63
C MET A 466 -8.30 17.19 -6.09
N LEU A 467 -8.13 16.33 -5.10
CA LEU A 467 -9.23 15.59 -4.46
C LEU A 467 -9.99 16.42 -3.42
N GLY A 468 -9.34 17.42 -2.84
CA GLY A 468 -9.82 18.17 -1.70
C GLY A 468 -9.30 17.63 -0.37
N THR A 469 -9.30 18.47 0.65
CA THR A 469 -8.84 18.14 1.99
C THR A 469 -10.01 18.05 2.96
N ASN A 470 -10.03 17.01 3.77
CA ASN A 470 -11.03 16.82 4.82
C ASN A 470 -10.34 16.47 6.14
N ASP A 471 -11.05 16.63 7.24
CA ASP A 471 -10.57 16.23 8.56
C ASP A 471 -10.42 14.70 8.62
N ALA A 472 -9.45 14.21 9.40
CA ALA A 472 -9.30 12.79 9.67
C ALA A 472 -10.59 12.21 10.31
N PRO A 473 -10.95 10.94 10.00
CA PRO A 473 -12.19 10.33 10.50
C PRO A 473 -12.29 10.25 12.02
N GLY A 474 -11.17 10.23 12.71
CA GLY A 474 -11.06 10.18 14.17
C GLY A 474 -10.30 8.96 14.69
N ASP A 475 -10.11 8.89 16.01
CA ASP A 475 -9.25 7.90 16.69
C ASP A 475 -9.70 6.44 16.50
N TRP A 476 -10.91 6.20 16.01
CA TRP A 476 -11.45 4.88 15.73
C TRP A 476 -10.96 4.29 14.41
N TYR A 477 -10.58 5.15 13.48
CA TYR A 477 -10.15 4.75 12.13
C TYR A 477 -8.70 4.24 12.13
N PRO A 478 -8.36 3.24 11.30
CA PRO A 478 -9.23 2.49 10.41
C PRO A 478 -9.79 1.21 11.08
N MET A 479 -11.03 0.82 10.72
CA MET A 479 -11.62 -0.42 11.19
C MET A 479 -11.06 -1.65 10.48
N TRP A 480 -10.57 -1.51 9.24
CA TRP A 480 -9.96 -2.60 8.49
C TRP A 480 -8.73 -3.22 9.21
N SER A 481 -8.03 -2.45 10.03
CA SER A 481 -6.91 -2.97 10.82
C SER A 481 -7.36 -4.03 11.85
N TYR A 482 -8.62 -3.98 12.28
CA TYR A 482 -9.22 -5.01 13.12
C TYR A 482 -9.77 -6.18 12.30
N SER A 483 -10.53 -5.90 11.24
CA SER A 483 -11.18 -6.95 10.44
C SER A 483 -10.17 -7.83 9.67
N ASN A 484 -9.03 -7.31 9.30
CA ASN A 484 -7.94 -8.11 8.69
C ASN A 484 -7.38 -9.19 9.62
N ASN A 485 -7.62 -9.06 10.93
CA ASN A 485 -7.22 -10.06 11.92
C ASN A 485 -8.35 -11.04 12.30
N PHE A 486 -9.51 -10.93 11.65
CA PHE A 486 -10.61 -11.85 11.89
C PHE A 486 -10.23 -13.28 11.52
N ASN A 487 -10.68 -14.20 12.35
CA ASN A 487 -10.57 -15.63 12.09
C ASN A 487 -11.91 -16.31 12.39
N THR A 488 -12.06 -17.54 12.02
CA THR A 488 -13.31 -18.31 12.17
C THR A 488 -13.62 -18.76 13.60
N SER A 489 -12.95 -18.20 14.61
CA SER A 489 -13.23 -18.49 16.02
C SER A 489 -14.44 -17.76 16.58
N THR A 490 -14.86 -16.69 15.93
CA THR A 490 -16.03 -15.88 16.30
C THR A 490 -17.13 -15.96 15.23
N PRO A 491 -18.41 -15.73 15.59
CA PRO A 491 -19.48 -15.61 14.58
C PRO A 491 -19.20 -14.53 13.53
N GLY A 492 -18.69 -13.36 13.95
CA GLY A 492 -18.34 -12.26 13.05
C GLY A 492 -17.20 -12.64 12.09
N GLY A 493 -16.16 -13.32 12.56
CA GLY A 493 -15.08 -13.81 11.72
C GLY A 493 -15.52 -14.88 10.72
N VAL A 494 -16.46 -15.77 11.11
CA VAL A 494 -17.10 -16.72 10.17
C VAL A 494 -17.91 -15.98 9.10
N ALA A 495 -18.67 -14.97 9.50
CA ALA A 495 -19.45 -14.14 8.57
C ALA A 495 -18.52 -13.39 7.60
N TRP A 496 -17.47 -12.73 8.11
CA TRP A 496 -16.47 -12.00 7.32
C TRP A 496 -15.83 -12.85 6.23
N THR A 497 -15.34 -14.05 6.60
CA THR A 497 -14.74 -14.98 5.64
C THR A 497 -15.71 -15.35 4.53
N LYS A 498 -16.96 -15.70 4.87
CA LYS A 498 -17.99 -16.06 3.88
C LYS A 498 -18.42 -14.87 3.00
N ILE A 499 -18.49 -13.66 3.59
CA ILE A 499 -18.78 -12.44 2.85
C ILE A 499 -17.71 -12.20 1.79
N GLY A 500 -16.43 -12.33 2.15
CA GLY A 500 -15.32 -12.22 1.20
C GLY A 500 -15.44 -13.23 0.05
N GLU A 501 -15.68 -14.52 0.35
CA GLU A 501 -15.89 -15.54 -0.66
C GLU A 501 -17.07 -15.20 -1.61
N VAL A 502 -18.21 -14.76 -1.06
CA VAL A 502 -19.40 -14.39 -1.85
C VAL A 502 -19.11 -13.15 -2.71
N LYS A 503 -18.44 -12.14 -2.18
CA LYS A 503 -18.08 -10.93 -2.93
C LYS A 503 -17.16 -11.27 -4.11
N HIS A 504 -16.11 -12.04 -3.88
CA HIS A 504 -15.17 -12.45 -4.93
C HIS A 504 -15.81 -13.32 -6.02
N GLU A 505 -16.78 -14.17 -5.67
CA GLU A 505 -17.49 -14.99 -6.63
C GLU A 505 -18.57 -14.22 -7.39
N GLN A 506 -19.36 -13.39 -6.69
CA GLN A 506 -20.61 -12.86 -7.24
C GLN A 506 -20.48 -11.43 -7.82
N LEU A 507 -19.64 -10.55 -7.26
CA LEU A 507 -19.52 -9.17 -7.76
C LEU A 507 -19.02 -9.11 -9.22
N PRO A 508 -18.04 -9.92 -9.66
CA PRO A 508 -17.71 -10.03 -11.08
C PRO A 508 -18.91 -10.43 -11.94
N GLN A 509 -19.75 -11.37 -11.48
CA GLN A 509 -20.95 -11.77 -12.19
C GLN A 509 -21.99 -10.65 -12.28
N VAL A 510 -22.16 -9.87 -11.19
CA VAL A 510 -23.04 -8.68 -11.18
C VAL A 510 -22.63 -7.70 -12.27
N VAL A 511 -21.32 -7.50 -12.48
CA VAL A 511 -20.81 -6.60 -13.52
C VAL A 511 -20.96 -7.20 -14.91
N MET A 512 -20.68 -8.49 -15.10
CA MET A 512 -20.63 -9.13 -16.43
C MET A 512 -22.00 -9.56 -16.99
N GLU A 513 -22.97 -9.86 -16.11
CA GLU A 513 -24.26 -10.40 -16.56
C GLU A 513 -25.10 -9.34 -17.30
N LYS A 514 -25.89 -9.79 -18.29
CA LYS A 514 -26.77 -8.88 -19.07
C LYS A 514 -27.96 -8.35 -18.28
N ASN A 515 -28.40 -9.08 -17.27
CA ASN A 515 -29.51 -8.70 -16.41
C ASN A 515 -29.00 -8.37 -15.03
N PHE A 516 -28.70 -7.08 -14.83
CA PHE A 516 -28.19 -6.56 -13.57
C PHE A 516 -29.10 -6.92 -12.39
N ASP A 517 -30.40 -6.65 -12.48
CA ASP A 517 -31.31 -6.83 -11.35
C ASP A 517 -31.31 -8.29 -10.86
N LYS A 518 -31.34 -9.26 -11.81
CA LYS A 518 -31.27 -10.68 -11.47
C LYS A 518 -29.93 -11.07 -10.82
N ALA A 519 -28.82 -10.54 -11.34
CA ALA A 519 -27.49 -10.84 -10.82
C ALA A 519 -27.32 -10.24 -9.43
N TRP A 520 -27.81 -9.00 -9.24
CA TRP A 520 -27.81 -8.34 -7.94
C TRP A 520 -28.66 -9.07 -6.90
N ASP A 521 -29.88 -9.51 -7.26
CA ASP A 521 -30.73 -10.32 -6.38
C ASP A 521 -30.01 -11.62 -5.95
N THR A 522 -29.30 -12.28 -6.89
CA THR A 522 -28.53 -13.49 -6.60
C THR A 522 -27.38 -13.20 -5.61
N TYR A 523 -26.65 -12.10 -5.82
CA TYR A 523 -25.61 -11.64 -4.90
C TYR A 523 -26.20 -11.36 -3.52
N MET A 524 -27.31 -10.62 -3.44
CA MET A 524 -27.96 -10.27 -2.18
C MET A 524 -28.47 -11.49 -1.40
N ASP A 525 -29.01 -12.48 -2.09
CA ASP A 525 -29.43 -13.74 -1.46
C ASP A 525 -28.23 -14.48 -0.86
N ALA A 526 -27.10 -14.56 -1.59
CA ALA A 526 -25.87 -15.19 -1.12
C ALA A 526 -25.23 -14.40 0.03
N TYR A 527 -25.18 -13.07 -0.09
CA TYR A 527 -24.66 -12.17 0.95
C TYR A 527 -25.43 -12.31 2.26
N ASN A 528 -26.76 -12.25 2.20
CA ASN A 528 -27.60 -12.37 3.39
C ASN A 528 -27.49 -13.76 4.05
N ALA A 529 -27.20 -14.81 3.27
CA ALA A 529 -26.96 -16.16 3.81
C ALA A 529 -25.67 -16.27 4.63
N CYS A 530 -24.74 -15.30 4.52
CA CYS A 530 -23.52 -15.23 5.32
C CYS A 530 -23.74 -14.73 6.75
N ASN A 531 -24.93 -14.28 7.11
CA ASN A 531 -25.26 -13.62 8.39
C ASN A 531 -24.40 -12.35 8.63
N PRO A 532 -24.46 -11.35 7.75
CA PRO A 532 -23.60 -10.14 7.85
C PRO A 532 -23.77 -9.39 9.17
N GLN A 533 -24.91 -9.53 9.86
CA GLN A 533 -25.16 -8.90 11.14
C GLN A 533 -24.15 -9.35 12.22
N ASP A 534 -23.75 -10.61 12.23
CA ASP A 534 -22.75 -11.11 13.18
C ASP A 534 -21.41 -10.37 13.03
N PHE A 535 -21.00 -10.06 11.79
CA PHE A 535 -19.81 -9.26 11.47
C PHE A 535 -19.97 -7.80 11.91
N LEU A 536 -21.10 -7.16 11.57
CA LEU A 536 -21.39 -5.77 11.92
C LEU A 536 -21.46 -5.54 13.43
N ASP A 537 -22.04 -6.49 14.17
CA ASP A 537 -22.14 -6.43 15.64
C ASP A 537 -20.76 -6.54 16.32
N GLU A 538 -19.86 -7.37 15.74
CA GLU A 538 -18.49 -7.50 16.23
C GLU A 538 -17.68 -6.24 15.94
N LEU A 539 -17.81 -5.65 14.74
CA LEU A 539 -17.23 -4.35 14.42
C LEU A 539 -17.76 -3.23 15.33
N GLN A 540 -19.08 -3.22 15.63
CA GLN A 540 -19.63 -2.22 16.55
C GLN A 540 -19.02 -2.33 17.93
N THR A 541 -18.79 -3.56 18.40
CA THR A 541 -18.15 -3.81 19.70
C THR A 541 -16.73 -3.26 19.72
N GLU A 542 -15.96 -3.46 18.65
CA GLU A 542 -14.60 -2.91 18.54
C GLU A 542 -14.62 -1.38 18.40
N LEU A 543 -15.52 -0.82 17.62
CA LEU A 543 -15.69 0.63 17.50
C LEU A 543 -15.96 1.26 18.88
N ASP A 544 -16.90 0.71 19.64
CA ASP A 544 -17.25 1.20 20.97
C ASP A 544 -16.03 1.13 21.92
N LYS A 545 -15.24 0.05 21.86
CA LYS A 545 -13.99 -0.12 22.62
C LYS A 545 -12.96 0.95 22.25
N ARG A 546 -12.73 1.22 20.93
CA ARG A 546 -11.79 2.25 20.46
C ARG A 546 -12.19 3.64 20.92
N LEU A 547 -13.49 3.96 20.86
CA LEU A 547 -14.02 5.25 21.35
C LEU A 547 -13.85 5.40 22.87
N GLU A 548 -14.06 4.32 23.65
CA GLU A 548 -13.81 4.32 25.08
C GLU A 548 -12.33 4.48 25.42
N GLN A 549 -11.44 3.82 24.69
CA GLN A 549 -9.99 3.97 24.85
C GLN A 549 -9.57 5.41 24.55
N ALA A 550 -9.96 5.95 23.40
CA ALA A 550 -9.63 7.33 23.03
C ALA A 550 -10.09 8.35 24.09
N ALA A 551 -11.26 8.12 24.70
CA ALA A 551 -11.77 8.99 25.76
C ALA A 551 -10.91 9.01 27.05
N LYS A 552 -10.10 7.97 27.30
CA LYS A 552 -9.19 7.92 28.48
C LYS A 552 -7.92 8.74 28.30
N PHE A 553 -7.56 9.04 27.05
CA PHE A 553 -6.34 9.79 26.69
C PHE A 553 -6.63 11.25 26.28
N LYS A 554 -7.87 11.66 26.30
CA LYS A 554 -8.34 13.06 26.13
C LYS A 554 -8.52 13.76 27.46
#